data_e51cea86d804055ab29e53b12ab1fd40
#
_entry.id   e51cea86d804055ab29e53b12ab1fd40
#
_cell.length_a   1.000
_cell.length_b   1.000
_cell.length_c   1.000
_cell.angle_alpha   90.00
_cell.angle_beta   90.00
_cell.angle_gamma   90.00
#
_symmetry.space_group_name_H-M   'P 1'
#
loop_
_entity.id
_entity.type
_entity.pdbx_description
1 polymer ?
#
loop_
_entity_poly.entity_id
_entity_poly.type
_entity_poly.pdbx_seq_one_letter_code
_entity_poly.pdbx_strand_id
1 'polypeptide(L)'
;MPITPIWPAGSAVNDNGEITFHGRTAESLLDEFGSPLYVIDTDEVRARASKFVTSASNAFNNTVTHVSFAGKALLSKEICRIVTEAGMLIDTCTMGEMRIALAAGVPGRRLVLHGNNKSDEEIALSIEQGFAKIVVDEPNEPARIADIAKRLGKRARVMLRVTSGIHAGGHEFVSTAHEDQKFGVALLPVDADASKLSVLDDLTDVTPAGSNARLGEQSGEAGSDRALRYDIKYPYDMSHEKVSEGDRKLAEAMTMVADGPALAVLKDIQRHQDVLELVGVHSHIGSNIHDADAFIQAAKRMMLLRKTFYATDAYTLPEVDLGGGYSVAYTDGEDSMDIDVELGRLADAVTTVNRALGMPAPVISFEPGRWAVAPTGVTLYRVGTVKPVRLNGDATDKAGNPVHERVYVSVDGGMSDNIRPALYGSDYTARLANRKGSDDTKLCRVVGMHCESGDIVVNEVRLPADITRGDILAVPVTGAYGRTMASNYNQALIPAVVGIGETDAHVMIRRQSIDDLLSWDVSR
;
A
#
# COMPACT_ATOMS: atom_id res chain seq x y z
N MET A 1 -5.67 -30.10 10.45
CA MET A 1 -6.40 -28.84 10.71
C MET A 1 -6.82 -28.27 9.38
N PRO A 2 -7.99 -27.66 9.24
CA PRO A 2 -8.40 -27.00 8.00
C PRO A 2 -7.42 -25.89 7.63
N ILE A 3 -7.35 -25.55 6.35
CA ILE A 3 -6.68 -24.35 5.86
C ILE A 3 -7.52 -23.14 6.28
N THR A 4 -6.87 -22.10 6.79
CA THR A 4 -7.50 -20.87 7.27
C THR A 4 -7.36 -19.74 6.21
N PRO A 5 -8.10 -18.62 6.33
CA PRO A 5 -8.08 -17.54 5.35
C PRO A 5 -6.72 -16.83 5.14
N ILE A 6 -5.71 -17.08 6.00
CA ILE A 6 -4.36 -16.54 5.80
C ILE A 6 -3.54 -17.32 4.75
N TRP A 7 -4.04 -18.46 4.27
CA TRP A 7 -3.42 -19.25 3.22
C TRP A 7 -4.00 -18.88 1.85
N PRO A 8 -3.22 -19.00 0.77
CA PRO A 8 -3.74 -18.80 -0.58
C PRO A 8 -4.98 -19.65 -0.86
N ALA A 9 -5.89 -19.10 -1.65
CA ALA A 9 -7.19 -19.76 -1.92
C ALA A 9 -7.05 -21.14 -2.56
N GLY A 10 -6.01 -21.36 -3.36
CA GLY A 10 -5.67 -22.67 -3.96
C GLY A 10 -5.02 -23.66 -3.00
N SER A 11 -4.91 -23.35 -1.70
CA SER A 11 -4.26 -24.21 -0.71
C SER A 11 -5.21 -25.26 -0.14
N ALA A 12 -4.72 -26.48 0.06
CA ALA A 12 -5.46 -27.57 0.71
C ALA A 12 -4.51 -28.47 1.52
N VAL A 13 -5.07 -29.33 2.36
CA VAL A 13 -4.33 -30.43 2.99
C VAL A 13 -4.88 -31.74 2.40
N ASN A 14 -4.02 -32.54 1.80
CA ASN A 14 -4.41 -33.83 1.24
C ASN A 14 -4.51 -34.94 2.30
N ASP A 15 -4.89 -36.15 1.87
CA ASP A 15 -5.08 -37.31 2.76
C ASP A 15 -3.79 -37.74 3.49
N ASN A 16 -2.62 -37.42 2.93
CA ASN A 16 -1.31 -37.69 3.55
C ASN A 16 -0.91 -36.63 4.58
N GLY A 17 -1.72 -35.56 4.74
CA GLY A 17 -1.44 -34.44 5.61
C GLY A 17 -0.45 -33.43 5.00
N GLU A 18 -0.18 -33.52 3.69
CA GLU A 18 0.68 -32.58 2.98
C GLU A 18 -0.11 -31.32 2.58
N ILE A 19 0.54 -30.17 2.66
CA ILE A 19 -0.03 -28.92 2.11
C ILE A 19 0.17 -28.93 0.59
N THR A 20 -0.90 -28.66 -0.12
CA THR A 20 -0.92 -28.54 -1.57
C THR A 20 -1.36 -27.15 -2.00
N PHE A 21 -0.90 -26.71 -3.14
CA PHE A 21 -1.26 -25.46 -3.81
C PHE A 21 -1.74 -25.83 -5.22
N HIS A 22 -3.02 -25.61 -5.52
CA HIS A 22 -3.67 -26.09 -6.75
C HIS A 22 -3.34 -27.58 -7.04
N GLY A 23 -3.37 -28.41 -5.99
CA GLY A 23 -3.10 -29.85 -6.08
C GLY A 23 -1.62 -30.25 -6.11
N ARG A 24 -0.67 -29.33 -6.23
CA ARG A 24 0.78 -29.62 -6.16
C ARG A 24 1.28 -29.57 -4.74
N THR A 25 1.99 -30.60 -4.29
CA THR A 25 2.55 -30.67 -2.94
C THR A 25 3.72 -29.69 -2.76
N ALA A 26 3.93 -29.20 -1.55
CA ALA A 26 5.08 -28.37 -1.22
C ALA A 26 6.41 -29.05 -1.59
N GLU A 27 6.52 -30.37 -1.42
CA GLU A 27 7.70 -31.12 -1.80
C GLU A 27 7.94 -31.12 -3.31
N SER A 28 6.89 -31.40 -4.11
CA SER A 28 7.02 -31.36 -5.59
C SER A 28 7.46 -29.99 -6.12
N LEU A 29 7.00 -28.90 -5.47
CA LEU A 29 7.41 -27.54 -5.83
C LEU A 29 8.88 -27.28 -5.49
N LEU A 30 9.35 -27.72 -4.31
CA LEU A 30 10.76 -27.54 -3.94
C LEU A 30 11.70 -28.44 -4.77
N ASP A 31 11.25 -29.62 -5.19
CA ASP A 31 12.06 -30.52 -6.03
C ASP A 31 12.22 -29.96 -7.45
N GLU A 32 11.18 -29.31 -7.98
CA GLU A 32 11.23 -28.70 -9.31
C GLU A 32 11.94 -27.35 -9.33
N PHE A 33 11.66 -26.47 -8.36
CA PHE A 33 12.09 -25.07 -8.40
C PHE A 33 13.18 -24.72 -7.37
N GLY A 34 13.55 -25.68 -6.50
CA GLY A 34 14.57 -25.48 -5.46
C GLY A 34 14.04 -24.82 -4.19
N SER A 35 14.87 -24.81 -3.14
CA SER A 35 14.58 -24.23 -1.82
C SER A 35 15.60 -23.12 -1.48
N PRO A 36 15.24 -22.07 -0.69
CA PRO A 36 13.88 -21.64 -0.34
C PRO A 36 13.09 -21.20 -1.59
N LEU A 37 11.75 -21.08 -1.49
CA LEU A 37 10.92 -20.77 -2.65
C LEU A 37 9.75 -19.86 -2.25
N TYR A 38 9.56 -18.76 -3.00
CA TYR A 38 8.30 -18.01 -2.94
C TYR A 38 7.31 -18.61 -3.93
N VAL A 39 6.14 -18.96 -3.45
CA VAL A 39 5.01 -19.45 -4.26
C VAL A 39 3.90 -18.41 -4.21
N ILE A 40 3.45 -17.93 -5.36
CA ILE A 40 2.40 -16.92 -5.50
C ILE A 40 1.23 -17.52 -6.27
N ASP A 41 0.05 -17.54 -5.65
CA ASP A 41 -1.20 -17.92 -6.31
C ASP A 41 -1.64 -16.78 -7.23
N THR A 42 -1.41 -16.94 -8.53
CA THR A 42 -1.68 -15.90 -9.54
C THR A 42 -3.16 -15.73 -9.82
N ASP A 43 -3.96 -16.79 -9.64
CA ASP A 43 -5.41 -16.71 -9.79
C ASP A 43 -6.02 -15.91 -8.65
N GLU A 44 -5.52 -16.10 -7.42
CA GLU A 44 -5.95 -15.28 -6.30
C GLU A 44 -5.48 -13.82 -6.43
N VAL A 45 -4.27 -13.54 -6.94
CA VAL A 45 -3.85 -12.16 -7.23
C VAL A 45 -4.86 -11.48 -8.15
N ARG A 46 -5.26 -12.15 -9.24
CA ARG A 46 -6.27 -11.65 -10.19
C ARG A 46 -7.61 -11.42 -9.51
N ALA A 47 -8.07 -12.38 -8.71
CA ALA A 47 -9.34 -12.31 -8.00
C ALA A 47 -9.36 -11.14 -7.01
N ARG A 48 -8.30 -10.96 -6.21
CA ARG A 48 -8.19 -9.87 -5.23
C ARG A 48 -8.07 -8.52 -5.91
N ALA A 49 -7.29 -8.39 -6.96
CA ALA A 49 -7.19 -7.15 -7.74
C ALA A 49 -8.57 -6.74 -8.31
N SER A 50 -9.29 -7.67 -8.94
CA SER A 50 -10.64 -7.45 -9.47
C SER A 50 -11.65 -7.13 -8.36
N LYS A 51 -11.55 -7.81 -7.21
CA LYS A 51 -12.40 -7.56 -6.04
C LYS A 51 -12.25 -6.13 -5.54
N PHE A 52 -11.01 -5.63 -5.37
CA PHE A 52 -10.80 -4.27 -4.88
C PHE A 52 -11.35 -3.22 -5.86
N VAL A 53 -11.09 -3.38 -7.16
CA VAL A 53 -11.63 -2.48 -8.20
C VAL A 53 -13.15 -2.45 -8.16
N THR A 54 -13.79 -3.62 -8.07
CA THR A 54 -15.25 -3.73 -8.03
C THR A 54 -15.82 -3.13 -6.75
N SER A 55 -15.23 -3.42 -5.59
CA SER A 55 -15.69 -2.90 -4.29
C SER A 55 -15.56 -1.38 -4.22
N ALA A 56 -14.46 -0.81 -4.72
CA ALA A 56 -14.28 0.64 -4.80
C ALA A 56 -15.35 1.29 -5.69
N SER A 57 -15.59 0.73 -6.88
CA SER A 57 -16.60 1.24 -7.80
C SER A 57 -18.02 1.13 -7.24
N ASN A 58 -18.33 0.06 -6.53
CA ASN A 58 -19.65 -0.12 -5.90
C ASN A 58 -19.89 0.85 -4.74
N ALA A 59 -18.87 1.04 -3.89
CA ALA A 59 -18.94 1.95 -2.75
C ALA A 59 -19.11 3.41 -3.21
N PHE A 60 -18.30 3.82 -4.20
CA PHE A 60 -18.30 5.19 -4.75
C PHE A 60 -19.10 5.29 -6.06
N ASN A 61 -20.33 4.80 -6.06
CA ASN A 61 -21.17 4.68 -7.25
C ASN A 61 -21.61 6.01 -7.89
N ASN A 62 -21.33 7.12 -7.22
CA ASN A 62 -21.66 8.48 -7.68
C ASN A 62 -20.47 9.20 -8.33
N THR A 63 -19.31 8.56 -8.43
CA THR A 63 -18.09 9.12 -9.04
C THR A 63 -17.23 8.03 -9.67
N VAL A 64 -16.20 8.44 -10.39
CA VAL A 64 -15.18 7.53 -10.94
C VAL A 64 -14.19 7.15 -9.84
N THR A 65 -13.79 5.90 -9.80
CA THR A 65 -12.72 5.41 -8.93
C THR A 65 -11.53 4.93 -9.74
N HIS A 66 -10.32 5.21 -9.25
CA HIS A 66 -9.09 4.62 -9.73
C HIS A 66 -8.47 3.76 -8.63
N VAL A 67 -7.94 2.62 -9.01
CA VAL A 67 -7.22 1.74 -8.08
C VAL A 67 -5.84 1.51 -8.66
N SER A 68 -4.81 1.87 -7.91
CA SER A 68 -3.41 1.65 -8.27
C SER A 68 -2.83 0.52 -7.44
N PHE A 69 -2.15 -0.41 -8.08
CA PHE A 69 -1.38 -1.43 -7.38
C PHE A 69 -0.05 -0.83 -6.91
N ALA A 70 0.21 -0.82 -5.61
CA ALA A 70 1.48 -0.35 -5.06
C ALA A 70 2.61 -1.34 -5.40
N GLY A 71 3.39 -1.06 -6.44
CA GLY A 71 4.42 -1.94 -7.00
C GLY A 71 5.47 -2.41 -5.99
N LYS A 72 5.78 -1.57 -4.99
CA LYS A 72 6.70 -1.92 -3.89
C LYS A 72 6.32 -3.20 -3.13
N ALA A 73 5.05 -3.64 -3.18
CA ALA A 73 4.60 -4.84 -2.49
C ALA A 73 5.14 -6.11 -3.16
N LEU A 74 4.98 -6.22 -4.47
CA LEU A 74 5.54 -7.28 -5.31
C LEU A 74 5.46 -6.84 -6.78
N LEU A 75 6.58 -6.77 -7.48
CA LEU A 75 6.59 -6.38 -8.87
C LEU A 75 7.36 -7.39 -9.74
N SER A 76 6.68 -7.90 -10.76
CA SER A 76 7.22 -8.67 -11.87
C SER A 76 6.47 -8.30 -13.14
N LYS A 77 6.98 -8.68 -14.32
CA LYS A 77 6.24 -8.45 -15.57
C LYS A 77 4.87 -9.10 -15.57
N GLU A 78 4.74 -10.25 -14.91
CA GLU A 78 3.49 -10.99 -14.84
C GLU A 78 2.50 -10.34 -13.87
N ILE A 79 2.94 -9.98 -12.66
CA ILE A 79 2.10 -9.22 -11.72
C ILE A 79 1.60 -7.92 -12.36
N CYS A 80 2.49 -7.19 -13.08
CA CYS A 80 2.07 -5.99 -13.80
C CYS A 80 0.92 -6.28 -14.78
N ARG A 81 1.00 -7.37 -15.56
CA ARG A 81 -0.09 -7.75 -16.49
C ARG A 81 -1.36 -8.12 -15.74
N ILE A 82 -1.28 -8.99 -14.72
CA ILE A 82 -2.44 -9.44 -13.95
C ILE A 82 -3.21 -8.26 -13.36
N VAL A 83 -2.53 -7.35 -12.68
CA VAL A 83 -3.21 -6.21 -12.01
C VAL A 83 -3.75 -5.19 -13.01
N THR A 84 -3.07 -4.97 -14.14
CA THR A 84 -3.58 -4.06 -15.17
C THR A 84 -4.74 -4.64 -15.97
N GLU A 85 -4.76 -5.95 -16.21
CA GLU A 85 -5.92 -6.67 -16.77
C GLU A 85 -7.13 -6.61 -15.85
N ALA A 86 -6.92 -6.64 -14.54
CA ALA A 86 -7.97 -6.43 -13.54
C ALA A 86 -8.47 -4.97 -13.43
N GLY A 87 -7.90 -4.05 -14.20
CA GLY A 87 -8.31 -2.65 -14.25
C GLY A 87 -7.48 -1.68 -13.42
N MET A 88 -6.45 -2.14 -12.71
CA MET A 88 -5.60 -1.29 -11.88
C MET A 88 -4.59 -0.46 -12.70
N LEU A 89 -4.17 0.67 -12.14
CA LEU A 89 -2.92 1.34 -12.45
C LEU A 89 -1.80 0.67 -11.65
N ILE A 90 -0.54 1.13 -11.83
CA ILE A 90 0.61 0.67 -11.04
C ILE A 90 1.38 1.88 -10.53
N ASP A 91 1.60 1.92 -9.22
CA ASP A 91 2.49 2.89 -8.58
C ASP A 91 3.92 2.39 -8.63
N THR A 92 4.79 3.28 -9.06
CA THR A 92 6.23 3.06 -9.14
C THR A 92 6.96 4.18 -8.39
N CYS A 93 8.12 3.91 -7.81
CA CYS A 93 8.92 4.92 -7.12
C CYS A 93 10.42 4.89 -7.48
N THR A 94 10.82 4.00 -8.38
CA THR A 94 12.20 3.90 -8.84
C THR A 94 12.27 3.60 -10.33
N MET A 95 13.41 3.94 -10.95
CA MET A 95 13.69 3.57 -12.34
C MET A 95 13.51 2.07 -12.59
N GLY A 96 13.91 1.22 -11.65
CA GLY A 96 13.77 -0.23 -11.76
C GLY A 96 12.29 -0.66 -11.89
N GLU A 97 11.42 -0.17 -11.02
CA GLU A 97 9.99 -0.46 -11.07
C GLU A 97 9.35 0.07 -12.36
N MET A 98 9.68 1.31 -12.75
CA MET A 98 9.19 1.90 -14.01
C MET A 98 9.57 1.04 -15.21
N ARG A 99 10.83 0.60 -15.30
CA ARG A 99 11.33 -0.23 -16.41
C ARG A 99 10.71 -1.62 -16.43
N ILE A 100 10.48 -2.25 -15.27
CA ILE A 100 9.81 -3.55 -15.17
C ILE A 100 8.37 -3.43 -15.70
N ALA A 101 7.62 -2.42 -15.28
CA ALA A 101 6.25 -2.20 -15.71
C ALA A 101 6.16 -1.91 -17.22
N LEU A 102 7.01 -1.04 -17.75
CA LEU A 102 7.10 -0.77 -19.19
C LEU A 102 7.50 -2.02 -19.99
N ALA A 103 8.46 -2.82 -19.50
CA ALA A 103 8.86 -4.07 -20.13
C ALA A 103 7.78 -5.17 -20.05
N ALA A 104 6.81 -5.04 -19.16
CA ALA A 104 5.62 -5.89 -19.12
C ALA A 104 4.58 -5.51 -20.20
N GLY A 105 4.78 -4.38 -20.91
CA GLY A 105 3.85 -3.83 -21.90
C GLY A 105 2.79 -2.90 -21.29
N VAL A 106 2.93 -2.50 -20.03
CA VAL A 106 2.01 -1.57 -19.39
C VAL A 106 2.17 -0.17 -20.02
N PRO A 107 1.12 0.43 -20.57
CA PRO A 107 1.23 1.75 -21.17
C PRO A 107 1.42 2.82 -20.08
N GLY A 108 2.19 3.88 -20.39
CA GLY A 108 2.49 4.95 -19.43
C GLY A 108 1.26 5.53 -18.74
N ARG A 109 0.15 5.72 -19.46
CA ARG A 109 -1.12 6.19 -18.88
C ARG A 109 -1.73 5.30 -17.77
N ARG A 110 -1.13 4.14 -17.52
CA ARG A 110 -1.46 3.22 -16.42
C ARG A 110 -0.41 3.23 -15.30
N LEU A 111 0.60 4.08 -15.39
CA LEU A 111 1.69 4.18 -14.41
C LEU A 111 1.62 5.50 -13.65
N VAL A 112 1.97 5.45 -12.37
CA VAL A 112 2.09 6.60 -11.48
C VAL A 112 3.52 6.64 -10.96
N LEU A 113 4.13 7.83 -10.90
CA LEU A 113 5.45 8.04 -10.32
C LEU A 113 5.34 8.68 -8.94
N HIS A 114 5.71 7.94 -7.90
CA HIS A 114 5.86 8.39 -6.52
C HIS A 114 7.34 8.60 -6.15
N GLY A 115 7.60 9.04 -4.94
CA GLY A 115 8.94 9.12 -4.35
C GLY A 115 9.26 10.51 -3.81
N ASN A 116 9.98 10.53 -2.68
CA ASN A 116 10.45 11.76 -2.03
C ASN A 116 11.79 12.28 -2.58
N ASN A 117 12.41 11.54 -3.49
CA ASN A 117 13.69 11.91 -4.11
C ASN A 117 13.77 11.34 -5.52
N LYS A 118 12.87 11.80 -6.40
CA LYS A 118 12.87 11.40 -7.81
C LYS A 118 14.06 11.99 -8.54
N SER A 119 14.73 11.21 -9.37
CA SER A 119 15.79 11.73 -10.25
C SER A 119 15.18 12.47 -11.47
N ASP A 120 15.98 13.30 -12.12
CA ASP A 120 15.56 13.98 -13.35
C ASP A 120 15.27 12.98 -14.47
N GLU A 121 15.99 11.85 -14.51
CA GLU A 121 15.79 10.76 -15.47
C GLU A 121 14.46 10.03 -15.22
N GLU A 122 14.06 9.81 -13.96
CA GLU A 122 12.77 9.22 -13.61
C GLU A 122 11.63 10.15 -14.00
N ILE A 123 11.74 11.45 -13.69
CA ILE A 123 10.77 12.47 -14.10
C ILE A 123 10.68 12.54 -15.64
N ALA A 124 11.82 12.59 -16.33
CA ALA A 124 11.86 12.66 -17.79
C ALA A 124 11.21 11.42 -18.42
N LEU A 125 11.58 10.21 -17.96
CA LEU A 125 10.99 8.97 -18.46
C LEU A 125 9.46 8.95 -18.26
N SER A 126 8.98 9.41 -17.10
CA SER A 126 7.54 9.43 -16.83
C SER A 126 6.78 10.38 -17.78
N ILE A 127 7.36 11.54 -18.08
CA ILE A 127 6.80 12.51 -19.02
C ILE A 127 6.86 11.98 -20.46
N GLU A 128 8.00 11.41 -20.86
CA GLU A 128 8.18 10.82 -22.19
C GLU A 128 7.19 9.71 -22.48
N GLN A 129 6.95 8.83 -21.51
CA GLN A 129 6.03 7.70 -21.59
C GLN A 129 4.57 8.07 -21.31
N GLY A 130 4.28 9.31 -20.92
CA GLY A 130 2.94 9.80 -20.63
C GLY A 130 2.30 9.10 -19.43
N PHE A 131 2.98 9.12 -18.28
CA PHE A 131 2.43 8.55 -17.05
C PHE A 131 1.11 9.21 -16.66
N ALA A 132 0.25 8.46 -15.99
CA ALA A 132 -1.05 8.94 -15.52
C ALA A 132 -0.89 10.18 -14.65
N LYS A 133 0.11 10.17 -13.76
CA LYS A 133 0.46 11.30 -12.89
C LYS A 133 1.86 11.12 -12.29
N ILE A 134 2.47 12.25 -11.90
CA ILE A 134 3.65 12.34 -11.04
C ILE A 134 3.19 12.92 -9.71
N VAL A 135 3.44 12.21 -8.62
CA VAL A 135 3.07 12.67 -7.27
C VAL A 135 4.18 13.55 -6.73
N VAL A 136 3.92 14.86 -6.67
CA VAL A 136 4.81 15.89 -6.11
C VAL A 136 4.92 15.69 -4.61
N ASP A 137 6.11 15.60 -4.07
CA ASP A 137 6.36 15.24 -2.68
C ASP A 137 6.96 16.39 -1.85
N GLU A 138 7.52 17.42 -2.51
CA GLU A 138 8.18 18.55 -1.83
C GLU A 138 7.99 19.88 -2.60
N PRO A 139 8.18 21.06 -1.92
CA PRO A 139 7.81 22.35 -2.48
C PRO A 139 8.56 22.80 -3.73
N ASN A 140 9.83 22.36 -3.95
CA ASN A 140 10.60 22.80 -5.12
C ASN A 140 10.43 21.87 -6.34
N GLU A 141 9.78 20.73 -6.16
CA GLU A 141 9.61 19.73 -7.22
C GLU A 141 8.75 20.23 -8.41
N PRO A 142 7.69 21.05 -8.21
CA PRO A 142 6.90 21.59 -9.32
C PRO A 142 7.74 22.34 -10.35
N ALA A 143 8.63 23.22 -9.94
CA ALA A 143 9.51 23.97 -10.83
C ALA A 143 10.44 23.04 -11.61
N ARG A 144 11.02 22.03 -10.94
CA ARG A 144 11.90 21.03 -11.55
C ARG A 144 11.16 20.18 -12.61
N ILE A 145 9.95 19.70 -12.30
CA ILE A 145 9.12 18.96 -13.25
C ILE A 145 8.76 19.86 -14.45
N ALA A 146 8.39 21.12 -14.20
CA ALA A 146 8.05 22.07 -15.25
C ALA A 146 9.24 22.33 -16.21
N ASP A 147 10.44 22.48 -15.69
CA ASP A 147 11.65 22.66 -16.49
C ASP A 147 11.97 21.45 -17.36
N ILE A 148 11.80 20.23 -16.82
CA ILE A 148 11.97 18.99 -17.57
C ILE A 148 10.89 18.88 -18.66
N ALA A 149 9.63 19.16 -18.34
CA ALA A 149 8.52 19.14 -19.28
C ALA A 149 8.74 20.13 -20.46
N LYS A 150 9.22 21.35 -20.15
CA LYS A 150 9.58 22.36 -21.16
C LYS A 150 10.68 21.87 -22.10
N ARG A 151 11.76 21.29 -21.54
CA ARG A 151 12.85 20.73 -22.34
C ARG A 151 12.39 19.61 -23.28
N LEU A 152 11.42 18.81 -22.84
CA LEU A 152 10.85 17.72 -23.62
C LEU A 152 9.74 18.17 -24.59
N GLY A 153 9.28 19.42 -24.50
CA GLY A 153 8.15 19.92 -25.29
C GLY A 153 6.84 19.18 -25.00
N LYS A 154 6.67 18.69 -23.75
CA LYS A 154 5.51 17.90 -23.31
C LYS A 154 4.88 18.51 -22.07
N ARG A 155 3.66 18.09 -21.77
CA ARG A 155 2.99 18.39 -20.49
C ARG A 155 3.12 17.21 -19.52
N ALA A 156 3.23 17.50 -18.23
CA ALA A 156 3.18 16.52 -17.15
C ALA A 156 1.87 16.68 -16.36
N ARG A 157 1.27 15.56 -15.99
CA ARG A 157 0.15 15.50 -15.05
C ARG A 157 0.71 15.32 -13.65
N VAL A 158 0.34 16.19 -12.72
CA VAL A 158 0.91 16.23 -11.38
C VAL A 158 -0.17 16.22 -10.30
N MET A 159 0.12 15.58 -9.17
CA MET A 159 -0.73 15.49 -7.99
C MET A 159 0.12 15.80 -6.76
N LEU A 160 -0.38 16.60 -5.82
CA LEU A 160 0.39 16.93 -4.62
C LEU A 160 0.15 15.90 -3.50
N ARG A 161 1.23 15.33 -2.96
CA ARG A 161 1.17 14.54 -1.72
C ARG A 161 1.12 15.45 -0.51
N VAL A 162 0.10 15.25 0.33
CA VAL A 162 -0.18 16.06 1.51
C VAL A 162 -0.07 15.21 2.77
N THR A 163 0.68 15.72 3.75
CA THR A 163 0.75 15.17 5.10
C THR A 163 -0.45 15.68 5.87
N SER A 164 -1.43 14.80 6.09
CA SER A 164 -2.72 15.17 6.68
C SER A 164 -2.69 15.39 8.20
N GLY A 165 -1.63 14.97 8.90
CA GLY A 165 -1.54 14.99 10.36
C GLY A 165 -2.42 13.93 11.04
N ILE A 166 -2.86 12.91 10.31
CA ILE A 166 -3.57 11.74 10.86
C ILE A 166 -2.56 10.64 11.16
N HIS A 167 -2.60 10.12 12.37
CA HIS A 167 -1.77 8.99 12.80
C HIS A 167 -2.56 7.69 12.68
N ALA A 168 -2.06 6.74 11.89
CA ALA A 168 -2.64 5.42 11.73
C ALA A 168 -1.55 4.35 11.75
N GLY A 169 -1.73 3.31 12.55
CA GLY A 169 -0.81 2.18 12.68
C GLY A 169 0.09 2.25 13.92
N GLY A 170 0.50 1.07 14.40
CA GLY A 170 1.18 0.88 15.69
C GLY A 170 2.71 0.99 15.66
N HIS A 171 3.37 1.13 14.51
CA HIS A 171 4.82 1.20 14.41
C HIS A 171 5.25 2.49 13.72
N GLU A 172 6.22 3.21 14.31
CA GLU A 172 6.73 4.50 13.85
C GLU A 172 7.11 4.51 12.35
N PHE A 173 7.76 3.45 11.87
CA PHE A 173 8.18 3.33 10.46
C PHE A 173 7.04 3.05 9.46
N VAL A 174 5.83 2.77 9.91
CA VAL A 174 4.67 2.53 9.02
C VAL A 174 3.65 3.65 9.06
N SER A 175 3.79 4.62 9.97
CA SER A 175 2.99 5.84 10.02
C SER A 175 3.60 6.91 9.11
N THR A 176 2.87 7.36 8.10
CA THR A 176 3.42 8.22 7.02
C THR A 176 2.71 9.56 6.86
N ALA A 177 1.95 9.99 7.86
CA ALA A 177 1.17 11.21 7.79
C ALA A 177 1.33 12.13 9.00
N HIS A 178 2.33 11.89 9.87
CA HIS A 178 2.70 12.80 10.96
C HIS A 178 3.69 13.88 10.47
N GLU A 179 3.94 14.90 11.27
CA GLU A 179 4.71 16.08 10.89
C GLU A 179 6.21 15.79 10.69
N ASP A 180 6.81 14.93 11.53
CA ASP A 180 8.22 14.55 11.44
C ASP A 180 8.39 13.27 10.61
N GLN A 181 8.34 13.42 9.28
CA GLN A 181 8.54 12.32 8.34
C GLN A 181 8.97 12.86 6.97
N LYS A 182 9.56 11.98 6.14
CA LYS A 182 10.20 12.37 4.88
C LYS A 182 9.24 12.58 3.70
N PHE A 183 7.94 12.34 3.84
CA PHE A 183 6.99 12.33 2.72
C PHE A 183 5.98 13.46 2.81
N GLY A 184 5.72 14.10 1.65
CA GLY A 184 4.63 15.01 1.45
C GLY A 184 4.82 16.40 2.07
N VAL A 185 3.89 17.26 1.75
CA VAL A 185 3.83 18.65 2.22
C VAL A 185 2.76 18.78 3.29
N ALA A 186 3.06 19.42 4.40
CA ALA A 186 2.13 19.56 5.51
C ALA A 186 0.84 20.32 5.09
N LEU A 187 -0.31 19.81 5.54
CA LEU A 187 -1.61 20.46 5.33
C LEU A 187 -1.69 21.80 6.05
N LEU A 188 -1.19 21.87 7.29
CA LEU A 188 -1.31 23.00 8.20
C LEU A 188 0.04 23.69 8.39
N PRO A 189 0.04 24.99 8.75
CA PRO A 189 1.25 25.68 9.19
C PRO A 189 1.79 25.08 10.49
N VAL A 190 3.07 25.34 10.75
CA VAL A 190 3.70 25.00 12.04
C VAL A 190 2.95 25.74 13.18
N ASP A 191 2.77 25.06 14.30
CA ASP A 191 2.04 25.57 15.48
C ASP A 191 0.52 25.81 15.27
N ALA A 192 -0.06 25.32 14.18
CA ALA A 192 -1.49 25.41 13.97
C ALA A 192 -2.27 24.55 14.97
N ASP A 193 -3.37 25.07 15.48
CA ASP A 193 -4.28 24.33 16.34
C ASP A 193 -5.13 23.34 15.54
N ALA A 194 -4.63 22.12 15.35
CA ALA A 194 -5.31 21.07 14.59
C ALA A 194 -6.69 20.69 15.19
N SER A 195 -7.00 21.05 16.46
CA SER A 195 -8.32 20.78 17.06
C SER A 195 -9.45 21.52 16.36
N LYS A 196 -9.15 22.62 15.67
CA LYS A 196 -10.12 23.36 14.84
C LYS A 196 -10.65 22.56 13.66
N LEU A 197 -9.94 21.51 13.24
CA LEU A 197 -10.42 20.59 12.20
C LEU A 197 -11.55 19.68 12.69
N SER A 198 -11.84 19.62 13.99
CA SER A 198 -12.96 18.87 14.56
C SER A 198 -14.33 19.31 14.04
N VAL A 199 -14.44 20.50 13.45
CA VAL A 199 -15.66 20.93 12.73
C VAL A 199 -16.06 19.94 11.63
N LEU A 200 -15.09 19.18 11.06
CA LEU A 200 -15.34 18.16 10.05
C LEU A 200 -16.03 16.89 10.61
N ASP A 201 -16.12 16.75 11.92
CA ASP A 201 -16.78 15.60 12.55
C ASP A 201 -18.28 15.82 12.70
N ASP A 202 -18.73 17.09 12.79
CA ASP A 202 -20.13 17.45 12.79
C ASP A 202 -20.36 18.70 11.91
N LEU A 203 -20.85 18.46 10.72
CA LEU A 203 -21.17 19.50 9.74
C LEU A 203 -22.67 19.85 9.69
N THR A 204 -23.47 19.40 10.65
CA THR A 204 -24.93 19.60 10.67
C THR A 204 -25.32 21.07 10.81
N ASP A 205 -24.52 21.88 11.49
CA ASP A 205 -24.70 23.32 11.67
C ASP A 205 -23.97 24.15 10.59
N VAL A 206 -23.39 23.51 9.58
CA VAL A 206 -22.80 24.19 8.42
C VAL A 206 -23.88 24.41 7.37
N THR A 207 -24.07 25.68 7.00
CA THR A 207 -25.01 26.05 5.93
C THR A 207 -24.49 25.47 4.60
N PRO A 208 -25.22 24.56 3.93
CA PRO A 208 -24.81 24.05 2.62
C PRO A 208 -24.59 25.24 1.68
N ALA A 209 -23.40 25.35 1.12
CA ALA A 209 -23.02 26.43 0.23
C ALA A 209 -24.08 26.56 -0.88
N GLY A 210 -24.79 27.67 -0.85
CA GLY A 210 -25.99 28.12 -1.48
C GLY A 210 -26.66 27.19 -2.50
N SER A 211 -27.94 27.01 -2.38
CA SER A 211 -28.86 26.37 -3.31
C SER A 211 -28.85 26.93 -4.76
N ASN A 212 -27.97 27.91 -5.05
CA ASN A 212 -27.76 28.54 -6.35
C ASN A 212 -26.54 28.02 -7.13
N ALA A 213 -25.74 27.11 -6.58
CA ALA A 213 -24.76 26.39 -7.38
C ALA A 213 -25.52 25.39 -8.27
N ARG A 214 -26.04 25.83 -9.40
CA ARG A 214 -26.47 24.91 -10.45
C ARG A 214 -25.26 24.05 -10.79
N LEU A 215 -25.31 22.79 -10.38
CA LEU A 215 -24.51 21.73 -10.96
C LEU A 215 -24.75 21.80 -12.47
N GLY A 216 -23.77 22.29 -13.22
CA GLY A 216 -23.85 22.28 -14.66
C GLY A 216 -24.12 20.86 -15.09
N GLU A 217 -25.23 20.64 -15.83
CA GLU A 217 -25.50 19.38 -16.49
C GLU A 217 -24.23 18.97 -17.24
N GLN A 218 -23.75 17.76 -16.98
CA GLN A 218 -22.69 17.15 -17.77
C GLN A 218 -23.22 16.98 -19.20
N SER A 219 -23.03 18.00 -20.04
CA SER A 219 -23.11 17.81 -21.47
C SER A 219 -21.87 16.99 -21.84
N GLY A 220 -22.09 15.72 -22.21
CA GLY A 220 -21.06 14.81 -22.63
C GLY A 220 -20.32 15.32 -23.86
N GLU A 221 -19.13 15.85 -23.65
CA GLU A 221 -18.05 15.89 -24.62
C GLU A 221 -16.75 15.76 -23.84
N ALA A 222 -16.10 14.63 -23.99
CA ALA A 222 -14.74 14.41 -23.54
C ALA A 222 -13.83 15.38 -24.29
N GLY A 223 -13.26 16.37 -23.59
CA GLY A 223 -12.18 17.17 -24.14
C GLY A 223 -12.30 18.67 -24.10
N SER A 224 -12.97 19.30 -23.15
CA SER A 224 -12.87 20.76 -23.01
C SER A 224 -12.45 21.15 -21.58
N ASP A 225 -11.24 21.75 -21.48
CA ASP A 225 -10.75 22.56 -20.36
C ASP A 225 -11.73 23.69 -20.06
N ARG A 226 -12.75 23.42 -19.25
CA ARG A 226 -13.51 24.47 -18.62
C ARG A 226 -13.45 24.30 -17.11
N ALA A 227 -12.52 25.06 -16.49
CA ALA A 227 -12.60 25.35 -15.09
C ALA A 227 -14.04 25.81 -14.78
N LEU A 228 -14.79 24.99 -14.02
CA LEU A 228 -16.11 25.38 -13.54
C LEU A 228 -15.91 26.58 -12.60
N ARG A 229 -16.17 27.78 -13.10
CA ARG A 229 -16.14 29.00 -12.30
C ARG A 229 -17.42 29.05 -11.47
N TYR A 230 -17.30 28.91 -10.18
CA TYR A 230 -18.36 29.17 -9.21
C TYR A 230 -18.11 30.55 -8.56
N ASP A 231 -19.13 31.40 -8.53
CA ASP A 231 -19.08 32.65 -7.77
C ASP A 231 -19.23 32.37 -6.26
N ILE A 232 -18.15 31.94 -5.61
CA ILE A 232 -18.09 31.87 -4.16
C ILE A 232 -17.12 32.94 -3.70
N LYS A 233 -17.65 33.95 -3.00
CA LYS A 233 -16.83 34.96 -2.34
C LYS A 233 -16.14 34.34 -1.12
N TYR A 234 -14.82 34.35 -1.11
CA TYR A 234 -14.00 34.00 0.05
C TYR A 234 -13.24 35.27 0.47
N PRO A 235 -13.08 35.51 1.77
CA PRO A 235 -13.69 34.81 2.90
C PRO A 235 -15.22 35.01 2.91
N TYR A 236 -15.96 34.06 3.52
CA TYR A 236 -17.40 34.25 3.74
C TYR A 236 -17.68 35.67 4.19
N ASP A 237 -18.60 36.36 3.51
CA ASP A 237 -19.02 37.71 3.95
C ASP A 237 -19.73 37.56 5.30
N MET A 238 -18.97 37.73 6.38
CA MET A 238 -19.41 37.60 7.77
C MET A 238 -20.27 38.77 8.21
N SER A 239 -20.58 39.72 7.30
CA SER A 239 -21.38 40.92 7.59
C SER A 239 -22.89 40.68 7.66
N HIS A 240 -23.37 39.46 7.30
CA HIS A 240 -24.79 39.12 7.41
C HIS A 240 -25.14 38.48 8.75
N GLU A 241 -26.20 38.97 9.40
CA GLU A 241 -26.65 38.73 10.78
C GLU A 241 -26.99 37.26 11.16
N LYS A 242 -26.75 36.25 10.31
CA LYS A 242 -27.12 34.85 10.55
C LYS A 242 -26.07 33.85 10.12
N VAL A 243 -24.81 34.05 10.51
CA VAL A 243 -23.78 33.02 10.32
C VAL A 243 -23.86 32.01 11.47
N SER A 244 -24.03 30.75 11.18
CA SER A 244 -24.08 29.68 12.20
C SER A 244 -22.73 29.53 12.91
N GLU A 245 -22.73 28.87 14.07
CA GLU A 245 -21.50 28.51 14.77
C GLU A 245 -20.63 27.57 13.92
N GLY A 246 -21.27 26.60 13.22
CA GLY A 246 -20.61 25.68 12.29
C GLY A 246 -19.92 26.41 11.14
N ASP A 247 -20.59 27.42 10.53
CA ASP A 247 -19.99 28.20 9.45
C ASP A 247 -18.75 28.99 9.91
N ARG A 248 -18.77 29.54 11.14
CA ARG A 248 -17.60 30.24 11.70
C ARG A 248 -16.43 29.31 11.91
N LYS A 249 -16.68 28.16 12.54
CA LYS A 249 -15.64 27.12 12.74
C LYS A 249 -15.07 26.61 11.42
N LEU A 250 -15.93 26.40 10.42
CA LEU A 250 -15.48 25.99 9.09
C LEU A 250 -14.60 27.07 8.43
N ALA A 251 -14.99 28.36 8.54
CA ALA A 251 -14.20 29.46 8.01
C ALA A 251 -12.82 29.58 8.70
N GLU A 252 -12.76 29.36 10.02
CA GLU A 252 -11.48 29.29 10.74
C GLU A 252 -10.59 28.13 10.28
N ALA A 253 -11.17 26.93 10.11
CA ALA A 253 -10.46 25.76 9.61
C ALA A 253 -9.95 25.99 8.17
N MET A 254 -10.77 26.59 7.30
CA MET A 254 -10.36 26.95 5.93
C MET A 254 -9.25 27.98 5.91
N THR A 255 -9.29 29.00 6.79
CA THR A 255 -8.22 30.00 6.90
C THR A 255 -6.90 29.33 7.30
N MET A 256 -6.93 28.45 8.28
CA MET A 256 -5.76 27.69 8.73
C MET A 256 -5.17 26.83 7.60
N VAL A 257 -6.02 26.16 6.81
CA VAL A 257 -5.58 25.39 5.63
C VAL A 257 -5.04 26.31 4.53
N ALA A 258 -5.63 27.50 4.35
CA ALA A 258 -5.18 28.48 3.36
C ALA A 258 -3.77 29.01 3.65
N ASP A 259 -3.39 29.10 4.92
CA ASP A 259 -2.06 29.51 5.38
C ASP A 259 -1.06 28.33 5.38
N GLY A 260 -1.52 27.12 5.08
CA GLY A 260 -0.69 25.89 5.09
C GLY A 260 0.24 25.75 3.89
N PRO A 261 1.37 25.04 4.08
CA PRO A 261 2.34 24.81 3.01
C PRO A 261 1.75 24.10 1.79
N ALA A 262 0.83 23.15 1.98
CA ALA A 262 0.19 22.42 0.88
C ALA A 262 -0.52 23.35 -0.10
N LEU A 263 -1.26 24.35 0.41
CA LEU A 263 -1.94 25.30 -0.46
C LEU A 263 -0.95 26.17 -1.24
N ALA A 264 0.17 26.56 -0.62
CA ALA A 264 1.21 27.33 -1.30
C ALA A 264 1.82 26.53 -2.48
N VAL A 265 2.06 25.23 -2.32
CA VAL A 265 2.57 24.36 -3.39
C VAL A 265 1.53 24.16 -4.50
N LEU A 266 0.25 23.98 -4.16
CA LEU A 266 -0.83 23.92 -5.17
C LEU A 266 -0.87 25.20 -6.03
N LYS A 267 -0.73 26.38 -5.42
CA LYS A 267 -0.61 27.65 -6.13
C LYS A 267 0.63 27.72 -7.01
N ASP A 268 1.76 27.17 -6.54
CA ASP A 268 2.98 27.14 -7.33
C ASP A 268 2.85 26.22 -8.56
N ILE A 269 2.23 25.05 -8.43
CA ILE A 269 1.90 24.19 -9.57
C ILE A 269 1.06 24.95 -10.61
N GLN A 270 0.07 25.74 -10.17
CA GLN A 270 -0.77 26.54 -11.06
C GLN A 270 0.00 27.63 -11.82
N ARG A 271 1.11 28.14 -11.30
CA ARG A 271 1.97 29.09 -12.03
C ARG A 271 2.65 28.45 -13.24
N HIS A 272 2.76 27.12 -13.25
CA HIS A 272 3.34 26.33 -14.34
C HIS A 272 2.28 25.63 -15.21
N GLN A 273 1.02 26.12 -15.22
CA GLN A 273 -0.10 25.47 -15.95
C GLN A 273 0.10 25.37 -17.48
N ASP A 274 1.09 26.07 -18.01
CA ASP A 274 1.51 25.95 -19.41
C ASP A 274 2.06 24.55 -19.72
N VAL A 275 2.71 23.90 -18.77
CA VAL A 275 3.34 22.57 -18.91
C VAL A 275 2.94 21.56 -17.84
N LEU A 276 2.32 21.99 -16.73
CA LEU A 276 1.80 21.11 -15.68
C LEU A 276 0.27 21.12 -15.69
N GLU A 277 -0.31 19.93 -15.62
CA GLU A 277 -1.74 19.73 -15.38
C GLU A 277 -1.92 19.24 -13.93
N LEU A 278 -2.45 20.09 -13.05
CA LEU A 278 -2.75 19.71 -11.68
C LEU A 278 -4.00 18.82 -11.65
N VAL A 279 -3.84 17.54 -11.35
CA VAL A 279 -4.94 16.57 -11.37
C VAL A 279 -5.55 16.28 -10.00
N GLY A 280 -4.89 16.61 -8.90
CA GLY A 280 -5.48 16.36 -7.58
C GLY A 280 -4.51 16.45 -6.41
N VAL A 281 -4.95 15.90 -5.28
CA VAL A 281 -4.17 15.74 -4.05
C VAL A 281 -4.18 14.29 -3.60
N HIS A 282 -3.09 13.89 -2.96
CA HIS A 282 -2.84 12.54 -2.45
C HIS A 282 -2.54 12.60 -0.96
N SER A 283 -2.99 11.59 -0.20
CA SER A 283 -2.57 11.37 1.18
C SER A 283 -2.42 9.89 1.45
N HIS A 284 -1.32 9.51 2.09
CA HIS A 284 -1.09 8.13 2.54
C HIS A 284 -0.77 8.17 4.03
N ILE A 285 -1.60 7.51 4.86
CA ILE A 285 -1.63 7.69 6.31
C ILE A 285 -0.95 6.58 7.10
N GLY A 286 -0.53 5.51 6.46
CA GLY A 286 0.12 4.41 7.15
C GLY A 286 -0.03 3.07 6.47
N SER A 287 0.24 2.00 7.21
CA SER A 287 0.23 0.64 6.70
C SER A 287 -0.40 -0.31 7.73
N ASN A 288 -1.09 -1.34 7.23
CA ASN A 288 -1.77 -2.35 8.04
C ASN A 288 -2.86 -1.76 8.94
N ILE A 289 -3.73 -0.94 8.35
CA ILE A 289 -4.85 -0.26 9.01
C ILE A 289 -6.08 -1.17 8.90
N HIS A 290 -6.72 -1.46 10.03
CA HIS A 290 -7.75 -2.49 10.13
C HIS A 290 -9.17 -1.99 9.88
N ASP A 291 -9.42 -0.68 10.03
CA ASP A 291 -10.71 -0.05 9.80
C ASP A 291 -10.59 1.26 9.02
N ALA A 292 -11.73 1.82 8.59
CA ALA A 292 -11.76 3.04 7.79
C ALA A 292 -11.60 4.34 8.60
N ASP A 293 -11.55 4.33 9.93
CA ASP A 293 -11.65 5.54 10.73
C ASP A 293 -10.55 6.55 10.40
N ALA A 294 -9.29 6.10 10.35
CA ALA A 294 -8.18 6.96 9.98
C ALA A 294 -8.25 7.45 8.52
N PHE A 295 -8.71 6.59 7.60
CA PHE A 295 -8.95 6.99 6.20
C PHE A 295 -10.05 8.03 6.09
N ILE A 296 -11.13 7.90 6.86
CA ILE A 296 -12.23 8.86 6.93
C ILE A 296 -11.72 10.22 7.40
N GLN A 297 -10.92 10.26 8.46
CA GLN A 297 -10.35 11.52 8.97
C GLN A 297 -9.42 12.17 7.95
N ALA A 298 -8.55 11.41 7.30
CA ALA A 298 -7.69 11.93 6.25
C ALA A 298 -8.51 12.45 5.04
N ALA A 299 -9.51 11.69 4.60
CA ALA A 299 -10.39 12.08 3.50
C ALA A 299 -11.11 13.41 3.80
N LYS A 300 -11.67 13.57 5.00
CA LYS A 300 -12.31 14.83 5.43
C LYS A 300 -11.35 16.02 5.30
N ARG A 301 -10.10 15.87 5.74
CA ARG A 301 -9.07 16.91 5.63
C ARG A 301 -8.70 17.21 4.17
N MET A 302 -8.63 16.19 3.31
CA MET A 302 -8.38 16.39 1.87
C MET A 302 -9.57 17.08 1.18
N MET A 303 -10.81 16.79 1.59
CA MET A 303 -11.99 17.50 1.07
C MET A 303 -12.00 18.98 1.52
N LEU A 304 -11.56 19.26 2.74
CA LEU A 304 -11.41 20.65 3.22
C LEU A 304 -10.32 21.40 2.43
N LEU A 305 -9.16 20.79 2.18
CA LEU A 305 -8.12 21.36 1.32
C LEU A 305 -8.66 21.67 -0.08
N ARG A 306 -9.39 20.73 -0.66
CA ARG A 306 -10.03 20.89 -1.97
C ARG A 306 -11.01 22.07 -1.99
N LYS A 307 -11.86 22.20 -0.94
CA LYS A 307 -12.78 23.33 -0.76
C LYS A 307 -12.03 24.66 -0.59
N THR A 308 -10.98 24.66 0.22
CA THR A 308 -10.17 25.86 0.49
C THR A 308 -9.49 26.33 -0.78
N PHE A 309 -8.85 25.43 -1.54
CA PHE A 309 -8.19 25.78 -2.79
C PHE A 309 -9.18 26.28 -3.85
N TYR A 310 -10.38 25.69 -3.92
CA TYR A 310 -11.44 26.23 -4.76
C TYR A 310 -11.85 27.65 -4.34
N ALA A 311 -11.99 27.90 -3.05
CA ALA A 311 -12.40 29.22 -2.53
C ALA A 311 -11.34 30.31 -2.76
N THR A 312 -10.04 29.96 -2.67
CA THR A 312 -8.94 30.93 -2.82
C THR A 312 -8.50 31.15 -4.26
N ASP A 313 -8.55 30.12 -5.11
CA ASP A 313 -7.92 30.12 -6.44
C ASP A 313 -8.91 29.78 -7.57
N ALA A 314 -10.19 29.56 -7.25
CA ALA A 314 -11.24 29.19 -8.21
C ALA A 314 -10.91 27.93 -9.04
N TYR A 315 -10.10 27.01 -8.47
CA TYR A 315 -9.72 25.77 -9.12
C TYR A 315 -10.29 24.56 -8.37
N THR A 316 -11.05 23.73 -9.07
CA THR A 316 -11.58 22.49 -8.52
C THR A 316 -10.60 21.35 -8.79
N LEU A 317 -9.94 20.85 -7.74
CA LEU A 317 -9.09 19.66 -7.85
C LEU A 317 -9.93 18.45 -8.27
N PRO A 318 -9.63 17.83 -9.43
CA PRO A 318 -10.48 16.76 -9.98
C PRO A 318 -10.45 15.47 -9.17
N GLU A 319 -9.31 15.12 -8.57
CA GLU A 319 -9.05 13.81 -7.97
C GLU A 319 -8.54 13.95 -6.53
N VAL A 320 -8.94 13.02 -5.67
CA VAL A 320 -8.41 12.83 -4.33
C VAL A 320 -7.97 11.38 -4.19
N ASP A 321 -6.68 11.17 -4.00
CA ASP A 321 -6.08 9.87 -3.78
C ASP A 321 -5.91 9.64 -2.26
N LEU A 322 -6.52 8.57 -1.77
CA LEU A 322 -6.54 8.23 -0.35
C LEU A 322 -5.45 7.23 0.04
N GLY A 323 -4.60 6.88 -0.92
CA GLY A 323 -3.45 6.02 -0.70
C GLY A 323 -3.77 4.55 -0.43
N GLY A 324 -2.79 3.87 0.12
CA GLY A 324 -2.87 2.48 0.53
C GLY A 324 -2.86 2.32 2.04
N GLY A 325 -2.63 1.08 2.49
CA GLY A 325 -2.53 0.78 3.93
C GLY A 325 -3.52 -0.28 4.42
N TYR A 326 -4.36 -0.82 3.55
CA TYR A 326 -5.39 -1.83 3.84
C TYR A 326 -4.77 -3.09 4.43
N SER A 327 -5.26 -3.51 5.62
CA SER A 327 -4.69 -4.61 6.38
C SER A 327 -5.03 -5.99 5.82
N VAL A 328 -4.19 -6.94 6.21
CA VAL A 328 -4.42 -8.38 6.10
C VAL A 328 -4.01 -9.06 7.40
N ALA A 329 -4.65 -10.18 7.72
CA ALA A 329 -4.21 -11.05 8.80
C ALA A 329 -2.90 -11.75 8.42
N TYR A 330 -1.95 -11.82 9.35
CA TYR A 330 -0.69 -12.57 9.23
C TYR A 330 -0.71 -13.86 10.04
N THR A 331 -1.57 -13.93 11.04
CA THR A 331 -1.78 -15.09 11.89
C THR A 331 -3.27 -15.41 12.01
N ASP A 332 -3.61 -16.62 12.44
CA ASP A 332 -5.01 -17.07 12.58
C ASP A 332 -5.83 -16.27 13.62
N GLY A 333 -5.17 -15.47 14.46
CA GLY A 333 -5.82 -14.65 15.49
C GLY A 333 -6.06 -13.19 15.06
N GLU A 334 -5.69 -12.83 13.86
CA GLU A 334 -5.83 -11.46 13.32
C GLU A 334 -6.98 -11.34 12.34
N ASP A 335 -7.55 -10.14 12.22
CA ASP A 335 -8.57 -9.83 11.23
C ASP A 335 -7.97 -9.10 10.03
N SER A 336 -8.46 -9.43 8.84
CA SER A 336 -8.25 -8.64 7.63
C SER A 336 -9.32 -7.58 7.50
N MET A 337 -8.99 -6.43 6.91
CA MET A 337 -9.98 -5.40 6.60
C MET A 337 -11.05 -5.96 5.64
N ASP A 338 -12.32 -5.87 6.00
CA ASP A 338 -13.43 -6.13 5.09
C ASP A 338 -13.59 -4.94 4.13
N ILE A 339 -13.08 -5.11 2.91
CA ILE A 339 -13.04 -4.05 1.90
C ILE A 339 -14.42 -3.55 1.50
N ASP A 340 -15.44 -4.40 1.44
CA ASP A 340 -16.79 -3.98 1.08
C ASP A 340 -17.41 -3.08 2.16
N VAL A 341 -17.25 -3.47 3.41
CA VAL A 341 -17.77 -2.72 4.56
C VAL A 341 -17.01 -1.39 4.71
N GLU A 342 -15.69 -1.45 4.73
CA GLU A 342 -14.88 -0.28 5.07
C GLU A 342 -14.81 0.77 3.95
N LEU A 343 -14.81 0.36 2.67
CA LEU A 343 -14.96 1.30 1.56
C LEU A 343 -16.37 1.91 1.52
N GLY A 344 -17.40 1.18 1.94
CA GLY A 344 -18.77 1.71 2.10
C GLY A 344 -18.82 2.83 3.15
N ARG A 345 -18.25 2.60 4.34
CA ARG A 345 -18.14 3.61 5.40
C ARG A 345 -17.39 4.86 4.92
N LEU A 346 -16.28 4.65 4.21
CA LEU A 346 -15.46 5.74 3.66
C LEU A 346 -16.24 6.54 2.61
N ALA A 347 -16.99 5.89 1.73
CA ALA A 347 -17.79 6.54 0.70
C ALA A 347 -18.92 7.39 1.29
N ASP A 348 -19.60 6.89 2.32
CA ASP A 348 -20.63 7.63 3.05
C ASP A 348 -20.07 8.90 3.69
N ALA A 349 -18.90 8.79 4.33
CA ALA A 349 -18.23 9.93 4.97
C ALA A 349 -17.79 10.97 3.92
N VAL A 350 -17.14 10.56 2.83
CA VAL A 350 -16.71 11.45 1.73
C VAL A 350 -17.91 12.16 1.09
N THR A 351 -18.99 11.41 0.81
CA THR A 351 -20.22 11.98 0.23
C THR A 351 -20.85 13.00 1.14
N THR A 352 -20.92 12.71 2.45
CA THR A 352 -21.48 13.61 3.45
C THR A 352 -20.68 14.91 3.54
N VAL A 353 -19.36 14.82 3.65
CA VAL A 353 -18.49 15.99 3.73
C VAL A 353 -18.54 16.82 2.44
N ASN A 354 -18.44 16.20 1.26
CA ASN A 354 -18.54 16.93 -0.01
C ASN A 354 -19.86 17.69 -0.16
N ARG A 355 -20.97 17.05 0.25
CA ARG A 355 -22.29 17.71 0.22
C ARG A 355 -22.34 18.92 1.15
N ALA A 356 -21.87 18.78 2.39
CA ALA A 356 -21.82 19.87 3.35
C ALA A 356 -20.91 21.03 2.88
N LEU A 357 -19.77 20.71 2.27
CA LEU A 357 -18.86 21.71 1.71
C LEU A 357 -19.34 22.29 0.37
N GLY A 358 -20.46 21.83 -0.19
CA GLY A 358 -20.99 22.30 -1.48
C GLY A 358 -20.03 22.06 -2.64
N MET A 359 -19.29 20.93 -2.64
CA MET A 359 -18.32 20.60 -3.66
C MET A 359 -18.81 19.43 -4.54
N PRO A 360 -18.49 19.42 -5.84
CA PRO A 360 -18.77 18.27 -6.68
C PRO A 360 -17.95 17.05 -6.22
N ALA A 361 -18.46 15.83 -6.45
CA ALA A 361 -17.74 14.62 -6.13
C ALA A 361 -16.42 14.55 -6.92
N PRO A 362 -15.26 14.32 -6.26
CA PRO A 362 -14.00 14.11 -6.97
C PRO A 362 -13.93 12.67 -7.51
N VAL A 363 -13.02 12.42 -8.43
CA VAL A 363 -12.48 11.08 -8.65
C VAL A 363 -11.79 10.63 -7.36
N ILE A 364 -12.06 9.40 -6.92
CA ILE A 364 -11.43 8.84 -5.71
C ILE A 364 -10.46 7.75 -6.13
N SER A 365 -9.23 7.84 -5.61
CA SER A 365 -8.17 6.88 -5.91
C SER A 365 -7.69 6.15 -4.67
N PHE A 366 -7.21 4.91 -4.87
CA PHE A 366 -6.76 3.98 -3.84
C PHE A 366 -5.48 3.28 -4.30
N GLU A 367 -4.60 2.91 -3.35
CA GLU A 367 -3.30 2.30 -3.63
C GLU A 367 -3.08 0.97 -2.86
N PRO A 368 -3.94 -0.05 -3.03
CA PRO A 368 -3.72 -1.33 -2.37
C PRO A 368 -2.46 -2.02 -2.93
N GLY A 369 -1.57 -2.43 -2.02
CA GLY A 369 -0.43 -3.29 -2.35
C GLY A 369 -0.49 -4.57 -1.54
N ARG A 370 -0.29 -4.45 -0.22
CA ARG A 370 -0.34 -5.56 0.73
C ARG A 370 -1.62 -6.38 0.61
N TRP A 371 -2.78 -5.72 0.63
CA TRP A 371 -4.07 -6.39 0.56
C TRP A 371 -4.22 -7.24 -0.71
N ALA A 372 -3.66 -6.78 -1.82
CA ALA A 372 -3.78 -7.47 -3.11
C ALA A 372 -2.91 -8.72 -3.21
N VAL A 373 -1.70 -8.72 -2.61
CA VAL A 373 -0.75 -9.83 -2.88
C VAL A 373 -0.21 -10.54 -1.62
N ALA A 374 -0.31 -9.96 -0.41
CA ALA A 374 0.28 -10.63 0.76
C ALA A 374 -0.33 -12.01 1.04
N PRO A 375 -1.67 -12.20 1.07
CA PRO A 375 -2.28 -13.50 1.34
C PRO A 375 -2.07 -14.52 0.21
N THR A 376 -1.77 -14.06 -1.01
CA THR A 376 -1.60 -14.95 -2.18
C THR A 376 -0.24 -15.65 -2.18
N GLY A 377 0.65 -15.31 -1.25
CA GLY A 377 2.02 -15.81 -1.24
C GLY A 377 2.36 -16.67 -0.02
N VAL A 378 3.12 -17.71 -0.28
CA VAL A 378 3.71 -18.61 0.72
C VAL A 378 5.19 -18.74 0.45
N THR A 379 6.01 -18.77 1.51
CA THR A 379 7.42 -19.16 1.37
C THR A 379 7.62 -20.58 1.90
N LEU A 380 8.23 -21.42 1.08
CA LEU A 380 8.58 -22.80 1.42
C LEU A 380 10.05 -22.88 1.80
N TYR A 381 10.33 -23.58 2.91
CA TYR A 381 11.67 -23.77 3.44
C TYR A 381 11.94 -25.23 3.77
N ARG A 382 13.17 -25.69 3.57
CA ARG A 382 13.62 -26.97 4.14
C ARG A 382 14.19 -26.78 5.53
N VAL A 383 13.74 -27.65 6.46
CA VAL A 383 14.23 -27.69 7.83
C VAL A 383 15.66 -28.26 7.85
N GLY A 384 16.53 -27.53 8.48
CA GLY A 384 17.91 -27.92 8.77
C GLY A 384 18.06 -28.50 10.17
N THR A 385 18.58 -27.71 11.11
CA THR A 385 18.80 -28.10 12.50
C THR A 385 17.54 -27.91 13.33
N VAL A 386 17.20 -28.91 14.14
CA VAL A 386 16.15 -28.85 15.17
C VAL A 386 16.83 -28.93 16.54
N LYS A 387 16.79 -27.85 17.31
CA LYS A 387 17.56 -27.71 18.55
C LYS A 387 16.67 -27.35 19.73
N PRO A 388 16.41 -28.29 20.69
CA PRO A 388 15.76 -27.94 21.93
C PRO A 388 16.69 -27.13 22.84
N VAL A 389 16.15 -26.09 23.47
CA VAL A 389 16.85 -25.23 24.40
C VAL A 389 16.03 -25.11 25.68
N ARG A 390 16.63 -25.45 26.83
CA ARG A 390 16.03 -25.19 28.13
C ARG A 390 16.09 -23.72 28.46
N LEU A 391 14.99 -23.18 28.92
CA LEU A 391 14.84 -21.77 29.28
C LEU A 391 14.85 -21.62 30.82
N ASN A 392 15.33 -20.48 31.29
CA ASN A 392 15.27 -20.13 32.73
C ASN A 392 13.82 -19.86 33.15
N GLY A 393 13.53 -19.98 34.44
CA GLY A 393 12.19 -20.04 35.00
C GLY A 393 11.25 -18.85 34.81
N ASP A 394 11.74 -17.73 34.24
CA ASP A 394 10.96 -16.52 34.00
C ASP A 394 10.51 -16.37 32.51
N ALA A 395 10.82 -17.35 31.67
CA ALA A 395 10.43 -17.29 30.25
C ALA A 395 8.94 -17.60 30.09
N THR A 396 8.26 -16.81 29.28
CA THR A 396 6.84 -17.01 28.95
C THR A 396 6.64 -17.12 27.43
N ASP A 397 5.53 -17.77 27.04
CA ASP A 397 5.00 -17.69 25.66
C ASP A 397 4.24 -16.36 25.46
N LYS A 398 3.75 -16.11 24.22
CA LYS A 398 2.96 -14.92 23.90
C LYS A 398 1.67 -14.77 24.73
N ALA A 399 1.13 -15.86 25.24
CA ALA A 399 -0.05 -15.87 26.11
C ALA A 399 0.29 -15.64 27.60
N GLY A 400 1.58 -15.46 27.95
CA GLY A 400 2.06 -15.26 29.30
C GLY A 400 2.22 -16.56 30.11
N ASN A 401 2.10 -17.75 29.49
CA ASN A 401 2.29 -19.01 30.18
C ASN A 401 3.78 -19.32 30.37
N PRO A 402 4.22 -19.87 31.51
CA PRO A 402 5.61 -20.28 31.74
C PRO A 402 6.09 -21.29 30.68
N VAL A 403 7.28 -21.08 30.17
CA VAL A 403 7.91 -21.95 29.18
C VAL A 403 9.29 -22.39 29.66
N HIS A 404 9.49 -23.71 29.76
CA HIS A 404 10.75 -24.30 30.22
C HIS A 404 11.64 -24.83 29.09
N GLU A 405 11.07 -25.00 27.88
CA GLU A 405 11.78 -25.42 26.69
C GLU A 405 11.23 -24.69 25.45
N ARG A 406 12.13 -24.27 24.59
CA ARG A 406 11.81 -23.79 23.23
C ARG A 406 12.64 -24.57 22.24
N VAL A 407 12.02 -24.96 21.13
CA VAL A 407 12.72 -25.64 20.04
C VAL A 407 13.04 -24.63 18.94
N TYR A 408 14.31 -24.46 18.63
CA TYR A 408 14.77 -23.69 17.48
C TYR A 408 14.76 -24.59 16.25
N VAL A 409 13.98 -24.21 15.25
CA VAL A 409 13.88 -24.90 13.96
C VAL A 409 14.54 -24.02 12.92
N SER A 410 15.76 -24.38 12.53
CA SER A 410 16.50 -23.64 11.51
C SER A 410 16.05 -24.05 10.11
N VAL A 411 15.93 -23.07 9.23
CA VAL A 411 15.58 -23.26 7.81
C VAL A 411 16.67 -22.75 6.88
N ASP A 412 16.60 -23.14 5.63
CA ASP A 412 17.55 -22.80 4.57
C ASP A 412 17.37 -21.40 3.95
N GLY A 413 16.53 -20.57 4.56
CA GLY A 413 16.36 -19.16 4.28
C GLY A 413 16.57 -18.31 5.54
N GLY A 414 15.89 -17.17 5.64
CA GLY A 414 15.96 -16.30 6.81
C GLY A 414 15.66 -14.84 6.52
N MET A 415 16.27 -13.94 7.31
CA MET A 415 16.05 -12.50 7.17
C MET A 415 16.45 -11.94 5.79
N SER A 416 17.27 -12.64 5.03
CA SER A 416 17.61 -12.24 3.65
C SER A 416 16.47 -12.41 2.65
N ASP A 417 15.49 -13.26 2.94
CA ASP A 417 14.30 -13.45 2.12
C ASP A 417 12.99 -13.01 2.79
N ASN A 418 12.98 -12.88 4.13
CA ASN A 418 11.89 -12.25 4.89
C ASN A 418 12.45 -11.38 6.04
N ILE A 419 12.79 -10.14 5.73
CA ILE A 419 13.35 -9.18 6.70
C ILE A 419 12.31 -8.65 7.70
N ARG A 420 11.01 -8.80 7.43
CA ARG A 420 9.95 -8.12 8.16
C ARG A 420 9.88 -8.44 9.66
N PRO A 421 10.09 -9.68 10.12
CA PRO A 421 10.17 -9.96 11.56
C PRO A 421 11.30 -9.17 12.23
N ALA A 422 12.48 -9.11 11.64
CA ALA A 422 13.63 -8.40 12.19
C ALA A 422 13.46 -6.87 12.14
N LEU A 423 12.91 -6.33 11.03
CA LEU A 423 12.82 -4.89 10.79
C LEU A 423 11.60 -4.25 11.47
N TYR A 424 10.47 -4.93 11.46
CA TYR A 424 9.17 -4.37 11.90
C TYR A 424 8.54 -5.13 13.06
N GLY A 425 9.20 -6.17 13.59
CA GLY A 425 8.59 -7.05 14.59
C GLY A 425 7.34 -7.78 14.08
N SER A 426 7.20 -7.93 12.75
CA SER A 426 6.00 -8.56 12.17
C SER A 426 5.90 -10.02 12.56
N ASP A 427 4.72 -10.41 13.02
CA ASP A 427 4.42 -11.80 13.30
C ASP A 427 4.06 -12.58 12.04
N TYR A 428 4.47 -13.83 12.02
CA TYR A 428 4.11 -14.83 11.03
C TYR A 428 3.80 -16.14 11.74
N THR A 429 3.20 -17.07 11.02
CA THR A 429 3.04 -18.46 11.44
C THR A 429 3.71 -19.41 10.45
N ALA A 430 3.84 -20.67 10.82
CA ALA A 430 4.36 -21.71 9.96
C ALA A 430 3.64 -23.05 10.20
N ARG A 431 3.59 -23.89 9.17
CA ARG A 431 3.07 -25.25 9.27
C ARG A 431 4.01 -26.25 8.60
N LEU A 432 4.06 -27.47 9.15
CA LEU A 432 4.66 -28.62 8.48
C LEU A 432 3.89 -28.91 7.19
N ALA A 433 4.59 -29.03 6.06
CA ALA A 433 3.97 -28.99 4.73
C ALA A 433 4.12 -30.28 3.93
N ASN A 434 5.07 -31.16 4.26
CA ASN A 434 5.38 -32.34 3.43
C ASN A 434 4.85 -33.66 3.99
N ARG A 435 4.19 -33.67 5.14
CA ARG A 435 3.63 -34.87 5.77
C ARG A 435 2.68 -34.53 6.90
N LYS A 436 1.93 -35.52 7.35
CA LYS A 436 1.25 -35.44 8.63
C LYS A 436 2.26 -35.54 9.78
N GLY A 437 2.31 -34.54 10.64
CA GLY A 437 3.09 -34.59 11.89
C GLY A 437 2.37 -35.29 13.01
N SER A 438 3.06 -35.47 14.16
CA SER A 438 2.44 -35.95 15.41
C SER A 438 1.36 -34.99 15.90
N ASP A 439 0.37 -35.53 16.64
CA ASP A 439 -0.67 -34.72 17.29
C ASP A 439 -0.09 -33.88 18.45
N ASP A 440 0.98 -34.40 19.10
CA ASP A 440 1.73 -33.65 20.10
C ASP A 440 2.50 -32.50 19.43
N THR A 441 2.53 -31.34 20.08
CA THR A 441 3.21 -30.14 19.57
C THR A 441 4.22 -29.59 20.56
N LYS A 442 5.26 -28.90 20.03
CA LYS A 442 6.26 -28.17 20.83
C LYS A 442 6.21 -26.69 20.49
N LEU A 443 6.55 -25.85 21.45
CA LEU A 443 6.74 -24.43 21.22
C LEU A 443 8.05 -24.21 20.48
N CYS A 444 7.96 -23.71 19.25
CA CYS A 444 9.07 -23.53 18.35
C CYS A 444 9.31 -22.05 18.03
N ARG A 445 10.54 -21.77 17.65
CA ARG A 445 10.95 -20.55 16.95
C ARG A 445 11.58 -20.96 15.64
N VAL A 446 11.05 -20.47 14.53
CA VAL A 446 11.66 -20.71 13.20
C VAL A 446 12.71 -19.63 12.97
N VAL A 447 13.94 -20.04 12.73
CA VAL A 447 15.10 -19.16 12.55
C VAL A 447 15.81 -19.46 11.25
N GLY A 448 16.46 -18.46 10.70
CA GLY A 448 17.20 -18.60 9.46
C GLY A 448 18.62 -19.17 9.64
N MET A 449 19.37 -19.10 8.54
CA MET A 449 20.73 -19.64 8.45
C MET A 449 21.84 -18.59 8.70
N HIS A 450 21.46 -17.34 8.92
CA HIS A 450 22.43 -16.24 9.02
C HIS A 450 23.10 -16.17 10.39
N CYS A 451 24.36 -15.74 10.39
CA CYS A 451 25.11 -15.51 11.63
C CYS A 451 24.67 -14.19 12.32
N GLU A 452 23.39 -14.11 12.61
CA GLU A 452 22.72 -12.93 13.20
C GLU A 452 21.64 -13.41 14.19
N SER A 453 21.66 -12.91 15.42
CA SER A 453 20.69 -13.33 16.45
C SER A 453 19.25 -12.89 16.15
N GLY A 454 19.08 -11.81 15.37
CA GLY A 454 17.80 -11.31 14.89
C GLY A 454 17.25 -12.06 13.65
N ASP A 455 17.92 -13.09 13.18
CA ASP A 455 17.49 -13.89 12.01
C ASP A 455 16.34 -14.84 12.40
N ILE A 456 15.18 -14.26 12.61
CA ILE A 456 13.94 -14.94 13.02
C ILE A 456 12.93 -14.83 11.89
N VAL A 457 12.42 -15.97 11.42
CA VAL A 457 11.34 -16.05 10.43
C VAL A 457 9.96 -16.08 11.09
N VAL A 458 9.82 -16.92 12.14
CA VAL A 458 8.61 -16.98 12.99
C VAL A 458 9.04 -16.98 14.45
N ASN A 459 8.62 -15.95 15.17
CA ASN A 459 9.06 -15.76 16.55
C ASN A 459 8.52 -16.84 17.49
N GLU A 460 7.27 -17.24 17.31
CA GLU A 460 6.63 -18.26 18.13
C GLU A 460 5.55 -19.00 17.34
N VAL A 461 5.64 -20.32 17.33
CA VAL A 461 4.66 -21.21 16.68
C VAL A 461 4.68 -22.59 17.34
N ARG A 462 3.53 -23.28 17.37
CA ARG A 462 3.46 -24.68 17.76
C ARG A 462 3.58 -25.57 16.55
N LEU A 463 4.67 -26.36 16.50
CA LEU A 463 4.92 -27.34 15.45
C LEU A 463 4.83 -28.77 16.00
N PRO A 464 4.57 -29.77 15.14
CA PRO A 464 4.57 -31.18 15.56
C PRO A 464 5.84 -31.55 16.32
N ALA A 465 5.72 -32.33 17.39
CA ALA A 465 6.84 -32.69 18.26
C ALA A 465 7.90 -33.56 17.55
N ASP A 466 7.51 -34.22 16.45
CA ASP A 466 8.35 -35.09 15.61
C ASP A 466 8.99 -34.35 14.41
N ILE A 467 8.93 -32.99 14.40
CA ILE A 467 9.61 -32.21 13.36
C ILE A 467 11.10 -32.53 13.32
N THR A 468 11.63 -32.72 12.14
CA THR A 468 13.01 -33.18 11.96
C THR A 468 13.67 -32.54 10.72
N ARG A 469 14.99 -32.74 10.63
CA ARG A 469 15.77 -32.32 9.46
C ARG A 469 15.23 -32.92 8.16
N GLY A 470 15.10 -32.11 7.13
CA GLY A 470 14.55 -32.49 5.84
C GLY A 470 13.06 -32.24 5.68
N ASP A 471 12.33 -32.02 6.78
CA ASP A 471 10.95 -31.57 6.70
C ASP A 471 10.82 -30.25 5.97
N ILE A 472 9.62 -29.93 5.50
CA ILE A 472 9.31 -28.66 4.82
C ILE A 472 8.38 -27.85 5.70
N LEU A 473 8.73 -26.59 5.92
CA LEU A 473 7.85 -25.59 6.51
C LEU A 473 7.30 -24.65 5.44
N ALA A 474 6.01 -24.38 5.53
CA ALA A 474 5.35 -23.34 4.75
C ALA A 474 4.98 -22.15 5.65
N VAL A 475 5.36 -20.96 5.26
CA VAL A 475 5.07 -19.67 5.93
C VAL A 475 4.13 -18.86 5.05
N PRO A 476 2.84 -18.70 5.42
CA PRO A 476 1.86 -17.97 4.62
C PRO A 476 2.05 -16.44 4.71
N VAL A 477 1.28 -15.70 3.89
CA VAL A 477 1.20 -14.23 3.86
C VAL A 477 2.53 -13.56 3.51
N THR A 478 3.36 -14.22 2.74
CA THR A 478 4.67 -13.68 2.31
C THR A 478 4.65 -13.07 0.91
N GLY A 479 3.48 -12.94 0.27
CA GLY A 479 3.33 -12.38 -1.07
C GLY A 479 3.69 -10.90 -1.20
N ALA A 480 3.67 -10.14 -0.09
CA ALA A 480 4.07 -8.73 -0.09
C ALA A 480 5.32 -8.50 0.76
N TYR A 481 6.23 -7.65 0.25
CA TYR A 481 7.43 -7.19 0.98
C TYR A 481 8.41 -8.30 1.42
N GLY A 482 8.28 -9.52 0.88
CA GLY A 482 9.26 -10.57 0.98
C GLY A 482 10.31 -10.41 -0.11
N ARG A 483 9.99 -10.86 -1.33
CA ARG A 483 10.92 -10.81 -2.48
C ARG A 483 11.44 -9.40 -2.79
N THR A 484 10.62 -8.37 -2.66
CA THR A 484 11.00 -6.98 -2.98
C THR A 484 11.98 -6.37 -1.96
N MET A 485 12.01 -6.89 -0.74
CA MET A 485 12.95 -6.48 0.31
C MET A 485 14.09 -7.49 0.50
N ALA A 486 14.17 -8.53 -0.32
CA ALA A 486 15.21 -9.54 -0.22
C ALA A 486 16.61 -8.94 -0.46
N SER A 487 17.59 -9.51 0.20
CA SER A 487 18.99 -9.07 0.14
C SER A 487 19.95 -10.25 -0.01
N ASN A 488 21.21 -9.94 -0.28
CA ASN A 488 22.29 -10.90 -0.28
C ASN A 488 23.08 -10.91 1.05
N TYR A 489 22.38 -10.72 2.18
CA TYR A 489 23.05 -10.82 3.47
C TYR A 489 23.77 -12.17 3.61
N ASN A 490 25.00 -12.18 4.15
CA ASN A 490 25.95 -13.33 4.14
C ASN A 490 26.14 -13.97 2.75
N GLN A 491 25.93 -13.22 1.65
CA GLN A 491 25.99 -13.71 0.25
C GLN A 491 24.95 -14.81 -0.05
N ALA A 492 23.86 -14.89 0.72
CA ALA A 492 22.75 -15.78 0.43
C ALA A 492 22.10 -15.42 -0.91
N LEU A 493 21.74 -16.44 -1.68
CA LEU A 493 21.08 -16.26 -2.98
C LEU A 493 19.61 -15.91 -2.79
N ILE A 494 19.13 -14.93 -3.54
CA ILE A 494 17.71 -14.57 -3.52
C ILE A 494 16.89 -15.70 -4.17
N PRO A 495 15.84 -16.22 -3.48
CA PRO A 495 15.02 -17.31 -3.96
C PRO A 495 14.26 -17.00 -5.26
N ALA A 496 13.87 -18.03 -5.99
CA ALA A 496 12.93 -17.90 -7.09
C ALA A 496 11.54 -17.48 -6.61
N VAL A 497 10.78 -16.84 -7.49
CA VAL A 497 9.33 -16.64 -7.34
C VAL A 497 8.64 -17.48 -8.40
N VAL A 498 7.78 -18.38 -7.96
CA VAL A 498 6.96 -19.25 -8.82
C VAL A 498 5.52 -18.76 -8.75
N GLY A 499 4.93 -18.49 -9.91
CA GLY A 499 3.49 -18.34 -10.08
C GLY A 499 2.83 -19.70 -10.14
N ILE A 500 1.73 -19.88 -9.43
CA ILE A 500 0.91 -21.07 -9.47
C ILE A 500 -0.55 -20.72 -9.69
N GLY A 501 -1.27 -21.50 -10.45
CA GLY A 501 -2.69 -21.40 -10.71
C GLY A 501 -3.29 -22.77 -11.02
N GLU A 502 -4.57 -22.81 -11.40
CA GLU A 502 -5.27 -24.06 -11.72
C GLU A 502 -4.62 -24.83 -12.88
N THR A 503 -3.96 -24.16 -13.80
CA THR A 503 -3.48 -24.76 -15.05
C THR A 503 -1.99 -25.11 -15.03
N ASP A 504 -1.17 -24.33 -14.32
CA ASP A 504 0.28 -24.49 -14.36
C ASP A 504 0.99 -23.94 -13.11
N ALA A 505 2.28 -24.27 -13.03
CA ALA A 505 3.24 -23.59 -12.14
C ALA A 505 4.49 -23.27 -12.95
N HIS A 506 4.96 -22.02 -12.86
CA HIS A 506 6.10 -21.56 -13.66
C HIS A 506 6.92 -20.50 -12.92
N VAL A 507 8.16 -20.33 -13.35
CA VAL A 507 9.07 -19.34 -12.77
C VAL A 507 8.70 -17.94 -13.27
N MET A 508 8.22 -17.08 -12.37
CA MET A 508 8.00 -15.65 -12.63
C MET A 508 9.30 -14.85 -12.53
N ILE A 509 10.09 -15.12 -11.49
CA ILE A 509 11.41 -14.51 -11.26
C ILE A 509 12.38 -15.65 -10.94
N ARG A 510 13.44 -15.79 -11.74
CA ARG A 510 14.40 -16.85 -11.52
C ARG A 510 15.15 -16.68 -10.20
N ARG A 511 15.62 -17.80 -9.66
CA ARG A 511 16.57 -17.83 -8.56
C ARG A 511 17.87 -17.14 -8.98
N GLN A 512 18.48 -16.41 -8.06
CA GLN A 512 19.83 -15.89 -8.24
C GLN A 512 20.84 -17.05 -8.23
N SER A 513 21.87 -16.96 -9.03
CA SER A 513 22.97 -17.94 -9.07
C SER A 513 24.24 -17.39 -8.39
N ILE A 514 25.17 -18.28 -8.08
CA ILE A 514 26.51 -17.87 -7.61
C ILE A 514 27.21 -17.02 -8.69
N ASP A 515 27.01 -17.34 -9.98
CA ASP A 515 27.60 -16.54 -11.06
C ASP A 515 27.02 -15.11 -11.10
N ASP A 516 25.76 -14.91 -10.73
CA ASP A 516 25.21 -13.56 -10.58
C ASP A 516 25.98 -12.77 -9.50
N LEU A 517 26.28 -13.37 -8.34
CA LEU A 517 27.07 -12.71 -7.29
C LEU A 517 28.50 -12.44 -7.73
N LEU A 518 29.15 -13.42 -8.35
CA LEU A 518 30.53 -13.28 -8.83
C LEU A 518 30.65 -12.22 -9.92
N SER A 519 29.61 -12.05 -10.74
CA SER A 519 29.63 -11.03 -11.81
C SER A 519 29.61 -9.59 -11.31
N TRP A 520 29.25 -9.35 -10.06
CA TRP A 520 29.26 -8.01 -9.45
C TRP A 520 30.64 -7.61 -8.95
N ASP A 521 31.48 -8.59 -8.60
CA ASP A 521 32.87 -8.34 -8.17
C ASP A 521 33.76 -8.24 -9.39
N VAL A 522 34.16 -7.02 -9.72
CA VAL A 522 35.07 -6.71 -10.84
C VAL A 522 36.51 -6.52 -10.39
N SER A 523 36.82 -6.84 -9.13
CA SER A 523 38.17 -6.79 -8.60
C SER A 523 39.07 -7.83 -9.29
N ARG A 524 40.38 -7.52 -9.39
CA ARG A 524 41.40 -8.36 -10.01
C ARG A 524 42.16 -9.15 -8.97
#